data_1c9c597e6c5dbc618c237b3e83c9d596
#
_entry.id   1c9c597e6c5dbc618c237b3e83c9d596
#
_cell.length_a   1.000
_cell.length_b   1.000
_cell.length_c   1.000
_cell.angle_alpha   90.00
_cell.angle_beta   90.00
_cell.angle_gamma   90.00
#
_symmetry.space_group_name_H-M   'P 1'
#
loop_
_entity.id
_entity.type
_entity.pdbx_description
1 polymer ?
#
loop_
_entity_poly.entity_id
_entity_poly.type
_entity_poly.pdbx_seq_one_letter_code
_entity_poly.pdbx_strand_id
1 'polypeptide(L)'
;SLVGSEMCIRDSFKTHHNALDQEMFLRIAPELYLKRLIVGGFDRVFEINRSYRNEGISVRHNPEFTMMEFYAAYWNYQDLMDYTEALIRDAAQKATGSLQLTYAGKPVDLSQPFERLTIVEAIRKYTEAGDNVNDATWLTNALRKLGLSEEKHRLSTRTLAGLQVLYFEETVEEKLWNPTFIMEHPTEISPLARANDERPEVTERFELYITGREFGNGFSELNDAEDQAARFNAQVANKDAGDDEAMYYDHDFVRALEYGMPPTGGCGVGIDRLMMLLTDSASIRDVILFPALRREV
;
A
#
# COMPACT_ATOMS: atom_id res chain seq x y z
N SER A 1 1.56 -9.96 19.10
CA SER A 1 0.18 -10.05 19.53
C SER A 1 -0.66 -10.66 18.42
N LEU A 2 -1.44 -11.70 18.70
CA LEU A 2 -2.34 -12.37 17.73
C LEU A 2 -3.75 -11.73 17.72
N VAL A 3 -3.95 -10.65 18.45
CA VAL A 3 -5.20 -9.89 18.45
C VAL A 3 -5.01 -8.76 17.46
N GLY A 4 -5.20 -9.07 16.18
CA GLY A 4 -5.12 -8.09 15.11
C GLY A 4 -6.40 -7.28 15.02
N SER A 5 -6.29 -6.01 14.75
CA SER A 5 -7.37 -5.26 14.14
C SER A 5 -7.79 -5.99 12.85
N GLU A 6 -9.07 -6.27 12.72
CA GLU A 6 -9.66 -7.00 11.60
C GLU A 6 -9.76 -6.09 10.38
N MET A 7 -8.61 -5.67 9.81
CA MET A 7 -8.60 -4.75 8.68
C MET A 7 -9.17 -5.37 7.39
N CYS A 8 -9.04 -6.69 7.22
CA CYS A 8 -9.60 -7.39 6.08
C CYS A 8 -9.75 -8.88 6.43
N ILE A 9 -10.95 -9.37 6.70
CA ILE A 9 -11.14 -10.78 7.13
C ILE A 9 -10.86 -11.75 6.00
N ARG A 10 -11.12 -11.40 4.74
CA ARG A 10 -10.89 -12.28 3.60
C ARG A 10 -9.42 -12.65 3.46
N ASP A 11 -8.54 -11.67 3.69
CA ASP A 11 -7.10 -11.82 3.53
C ASP A 11 -6.38 -12.19 4.82
N SER A 12 -7.13 -12.44 5.90
CA SER A 12 -6.57 -12.85 7.18
C SER A 12 -6.59 -14.37 7.34
N PHE A 13 -5.46 -14.92 7.79
CA PHE A 13 -5.42 -16.28 8.31
C PHE A 13 -6.06 -16.32 9.69
N LYS A 14 -7.06 -17.20 9.87
CA LYS A 14 -7.74 -17.42 11.13
C LYS A 14 -7.11 -18.55 11.93
N THR A 15 -7.10 -18.43 13.24
CA THR A 15 -6.72 -19.48 14.17
C THR A 15 -7.60 -19.41 15.41
N HIS A 16 -7.60 -20.47 16.22
CA HIS A 16 -8.32 -20.55 17.49
C HIS A 16 -7.35 -20.62 18.66
N HIS A 17 -7.50 -19.74 19.64
CA HIS A 17 -6.70 -19.77 20.88
C HIS A 17 -7.39 -20.65 21.92
N ASN A 18 -6.94 -21.88 22.07
CA ASN A 18 -7.60 -22.91 22.89
C ASN A 18 -7.80 -22.48 24.36
N ALA A 19 -6.83 -21.83 24.98
CA ALA A 19 -6.90 -21.46 26.39
C ALA A 19 -7.89 -20.30 26.66
N LEU A 20 -8.16 -19.45 25.67
CA LEU A 20 -9.09 -18.32 25.78
C LEU A 20 -10.43 -18.61 25.09
N ASP A 21 -10.55 -19.77 24.43
CA ASP A 21 -11.71 -20.12 23.59
C ASP A 21 -12.12 -18.98 22.65
N GLN A 22 -11.14 -18.44 21.92
CA GLN A 22 -11.30 -17.23 21.14
C GLN A 22 -10.75 -17.38 19.72
N GLU A 23 -11.50 -16.92 18.71
CA GLU A 23 -10.99 -16.76 17.35
C GLU A 23 -9.97 -15.62 17.32
N MET A 24 -8.86 -15.84 16.62
CA MET A 24 -7.79 -14.88 16.45
C MET A 24 -7.33 -14.86 14.99
N PHE A 25 -6.67 -13.77 14.60
CA PHE A 25 -6.18 -13.58 13.26
C PHE A 25 -4.66 -13.37 13.25
N LEU A 26 -3.97 -13.92 12.27
CA LEU A 26 -2.61 -13.51 11.99
C LEU A 26 -2.65 -12.10 11.40
N ARG A 27 -1.75 -11.22 11.88
CA ARG A 27 -1.75 -9.82 11.46
C ARG A 27 -1.41 -9.66 9.98
N ILE A 28 -2.14 -8.81 9.30
CA ILE A 28 -1.87 -8.40 7.92
C ILE A 28 -0.88 -7.23 7.84
N ALA A 29 -0.79 -6.42 8.91
CA ALA A 29 0.09 -5.27 9.09
C ALA A 29 0.19 -4.90 10.58
N PRO A 30 1.28 -4.28 11.06
CA PRO A 30 1.38 -3.76 12.42
C PRO A 30 0.82 -2.33 12.58
N GLU A 31 0.29 -1.72 11.55
CA GLU A 31 -0.08 -0.31 11.42
C GLU A 31 -0.84 0.25 12.62
N LEU A 32 -2.02 -0.28 12.95
CA LEU A 32 -2.84 0.28 14.02
C LEU A 32 -2.20 0.14 15.42
N TYR A 33 -1.31 -0.84 15.62
CA TYR A 33 -0.55 -0.97 16.86
C TYR A 33 0.55 0.09 16.96
N LEU A 34 1.28 0.33 15.87
CA LEU A 34 2.34 1.33 15.85
C LEU A 34 1.76 2.75 16.01
N LYS A 35 0.62 3.04 15.39
CA LYS A 35 -0.12 4.30 15.61
C LYS A 35 -0.53 4.49 17.07
N ARG A 36 -0.98 3.43 17.76
CA ARG A 36 -1.29 3.50 19.20
C ARG A 36 -0.06 3.83 20.05
N LEU A 37 1.14 3.41 19.66
CA LEU A 37 2.38 3.82 20.33
C LEU A 37 2.64 5.31 20.15
N ILE A 38 2.37 5.88 18.97
CA ILE A 38 2.45 7.33 18.74
C ILE A 38 1.43 8.07 19.63
N VAL A 39 0.18 7.60 19.71
CA VAL A 39 -0.81 8.14 20.66
C VAL A 39 -0.29 8.06 22.10
N GLY A 40 0.42 7.00 22.46
CA GLY A 40 1.04 6.79 23.77
C GLY A 40 2.27 7.67 24.05
N GLY A 41 2.67 8.54 23.09
CA GLY A 41 3.75 9.52 23.27
C GLY A 41 5.13 9.09 22.76
N PHE A 42 5.21 8.04 21.93
CA PHE A 42 6.44 7.75 21.20
C PHE A 42 6.58 8.69 20.01
N ASP A 43 7.70 9.38 19.88
CA ASP A 43 7.93 10.30 18.75
C ASP A 43 8.18 9.55 17.43
N ARG A 44 8.85 8.40 17.51
CA ARG A 44 9.21 7.57 16.35
C ARG A 44 9.18 6.11 16.72
N VAL A 45 8.59 5.31 15.87
CA VAL A 45 8.51 3.86 16.03
C VAL A 45 8.77 3.15 14.72
N PHE A 46 9.35 1.96 14.77
CA PHE A 46 9.43 1.08 13.62
C PHE A 46 9.36 -0.38 14.03
N GLU A 47 8.94 -1.22 13.13
CA GLU A 47 8.96 -2.67 13.28
C GLU A 47 9.36 -3.32 11.95
N ILE A 48 10.27 -4.30 12.00
CA ILE A 48 10.56 -5.19 10.87
C ILE A 48 10.07 -6.57 11.29
N ASN A 49 9.01 -7.05 10.65
CA ASN A 49 8.39 -8.30 11.06
C ASN A 49 7.60 -8.97 9.93
N ARG A 50 7.10 -10.18 10.22
CA ARG A 50 6.24 -10.94 9.34
C ARG A 50 4.81 -10.40 9.37
N SER A 51 4.28 -10.22 8.16
CA SER A 51 2.85 -10.01 7.92
C SER A 51 2.29 -11.19 7.13
N TYR A 52 1.00 -11.43 7.27
CA TYR A 52 0.32 -12.61 6.73
C TYR A 52 -0.91 -12.17 5.95
N ARG A 53 -0.97 -12.52 4.65
CA ARG A 53 -2.14 -12.26 3.81
C ARG A 53 -2.55 -13.52 3.09
N ASN A 54 -3.82 -13.89 3.22
CA ASN A 54 -4.40 -15.09 2.59
C ASN A 54 -4.79 -14.80 1.14
N GLU A 55 -3.83 -14.28 0.39
CA GLU A 55 -3.95 -13.95 -1.02
C GLU A 55 -3.36 -15.04 -1.92
N GLY A 56 -3.46 -14.83 -3.24
CA GLY A 56 -2.89 -15.75 -4.22
C GLY A 56 -1.36 -15.81 -4.17
N ILE A 57 -0.79 -16.98 -4.41
CA ILE A 57 0.66 -17.19 -4.51
C ILE A 57 1.12 -16.88 -5.93
N SER A 58 2.13 -16.03 -6.06
CA SER A 58 2.75 -15.67 -7.35
C SER A 58 4.27 -15.52 -7.22
N VAL A 59 4.93 -15.14 -8.30
CA VAL A 59 6.36 -14.74 -8.26
C VAL A 59 6.60 -13.47 -7.44
N ARG A 60 5.53 -12.70 -7.16
CA ARG A 60 5.59 -11.42 -6.43
C ARG A 60 4.96 -11.50 -5.03
N HIS A 61 4.18 -12.55 -4.72
CA HIS A 61 3.39 -12.67 -3.50
C HIS A 61 3.61 -14.02 -2.82
N ASN A 62 3.90 -13.97 -1.53
CA ASN A 62 3.94 -15.11 -0.63
C ASN A 62 3.01 -14.82 0.56
N PRO A 63 2.22 -15.80 1.05
CA PRO A 63 1.26 -15.56 2.13
C PRO A 63 1.88 -15.03 3.43
N GLU A 64 3.13 -15.34 3.66
CA GLU A 64 3.98 -14.81 4.73
C GLU A 64 5.11 -14.01 4.11
N PHE A 65 5.26 -12.75 4.48
CA PHE A 65 6.27 -11.85 3.93
C PHE A 65 6.79 -10.89 5.00
N THR A 66 7.95 -10.29 4.75
CA THR A 66 8.57 -9.35 5.68
C THR A 66 8.28 -7.91 5.22
N MET A 67 7.71 -7.13 6.14
CA MET A 67 7.57 -5.69 5.99
C MET A 67 8.36 -4.95 7.07
N MET A 68 8.83 -3.77 6.71
CA MET A 68 9.22 -2.74 7.65
C MET A 68 8.14 -1.67 7.62
N GLU A 69 7.60 -1.33 8.80
CA GLU A 69 6.76 -0.16 8.96
C GLU A 69 7.38 0.80 9.96
N PHE A 70 7.30 2.09 9.67
CA PHE A 70 7.79 3.14 10.56
C PHE A 70 6.85 4.33 10.56
N TYR A 71 6.75 4.98 11.70
CA TYR A 71 5.91 6.14 11.95
C TYR A 71 6.71 7.22 12.67
N ALA A 72 6.51 8.47 12.28
CA ALA A 72 7.18 9.62 12.87
C ALA A 72 6.18 10.75 13.14
N ALA A 73 6.06 11.14 14.42
CA ALA A 73 5.28 12.29 14.81
C ALA A 73 5.85 13.56 14.14
N TYR A 74 4.96 14.47 13.74
CA TYR A 74 5.25 15.75 13.08
C TYR A 74 5.90 15.64 11.70
N TRP A 75 5.85 14.45 11.07
CA TRP A 75 6.18 14.25 9.67
C TRP A 75 4.91 14.18 8.82
N ASN A 76 5.03 14.58 7.56
CA ASN A 76 4.02 14.43 6.53
C ASN A 76 4.49 13.47 5.43
N TYR A 77 3.65 13.24 4.41
CA TYR A 77 3.96 12.32 3.31
C TYR A 77 5.18 12.77 2.47
N GLN A 78 5.52 14.05 2.43
CA GLN A 78 6.69 14.57 1.70
C GLN A 78 7.97 14.22 2.45
N ASP A 79 8.00 14.41 3.79
CA ASP A 79 9.11 13.98 4.65
C ASP A 79 9.35 12.48 4.52
N LEU A 80 8.26 11.69 4.43
CA LEU A 80 8.35 10.23 4.25
C LEU A 80 8.94 9.87 2.89
N MET A 81 8.56 10.54 1.79
CA MET A 81 9.16 10.31 0.47
C MET A 81 10.66 10.58 0.49
N ASP A 82 11.09 11.72 1.05
CA ASP A 82 12.51 12.08 1.16
C ASP A 82 13.28 11.04 1.97
N TYR A 83 12.72 10.62 3.10
CA TYR A 83 13.34 9.62 3.96
C TYR A 83 13.38 8.24 3.30
N THR A 84 12.30 7.80 2.66
CA THR A 84 12.23 6.49 1.97
C THR A 84 13.20 6.44 0.80
N GLU A 85 13.33 7.50 0.02
CA GLU A 85 14.35 7.62 -1.02
C GLU A 85 15.76 7.47 -0.44
N ALA A 86 16.07 8.20 0.63
CA ALA A 86 17.38 8.13 1.29
C ALA A 86 17.65 6.72 1.85
N LEU A 87 16.65 6.09 2.47
CA LEU A 87 16.74 4.74 3.04
C LEU A 87 17.02 3.68 1.96
N ILE A 88 16.30 3.71 0.85
CA ILE A 88 16.50 2.77 -0.27
C ILE A 88 17.91 2.93 -0.87
N ARG A 89 18.35 4.17 -1.06
CA ARG A 89 19.71 4.48 -1.54
C ARG A 89 20.79 4.00 -0.58
N ASP A 90 20.64 4.26 0.71
CA ASP A 90 21.60 3.83 1.73
C ASP A 90 21.69 2.30 1.79
N ALA A 91 20.54 1.61 1.75
CA ALA A 91 20.47 0.15 1.71
C ALA A 91 21.19 -0.40 0.46
N ALA A 92 20.90 0.15 -0.72
CA ALA A 92 21.53 -0.28 -1.97
C ALA A 92 23.05 -0.05 -1.93
N GLN A 93 23.49 1.14 -1.53
CA GLN A 93 24.91 1.47 -1.44
C GLN A 93 25.66 0.56 -0.47
N LYS A 94 25.08 0.26 0.69
CA LYS A 94 25.68 -0.63 1.68
C LYS A 94 25.70 -2.09 1.29
N ALA A 95 24.65 -2.56 0.62
CA ALA A 95 24.52 -3.95 0.25
C ALA A 95 25.32 -4.31 -1.01
N THR A 96 25.35 -3.41 -1.99
CA THR A 96 25.92 -3.71 -3.33
C THR A 96 27.15 -2.87 -3.69
N GLY A 97 27.42 -1.79 -2.95
CA GLY A 97 28.47 -0.82 -3.27
C GLY A 97 28.09 0.15 -4.40
N SER A 98 26.87 0.12 -4.91
CA SER A 98 26.43 0.91 -6.06
C SER A 98 24.99 1.40 -5.92
N LEU A 99 24.69 2.56 -6.52
CA LEU A 99 23.34 3.06 -6.76
C LEU A 99 22.84 2.76 -8.18
N GLN A 100 23.68 2.19 -9.03
CA GLN A 100 23.29 1.69 -10.34
C GLN A 100 23.26 0.16 -10.26
N LEU A 101 22.05 -0.37 -10.33
CA LEU A 101 21.78 -1.79 -10.20
C LEU A 101 21.40 -2.37 -11.56
N THR A 102 21.42 -3.68 -11.65
CA THR A 102 20.81 -4.43 -12.76
C THR A 102 19.71 -5.30 -12.17
N TYR A 103 18.54 -5.28 -12.80
CA TYR A 103 17.44 -6.16 -12.44
C TYR A 103 16.81 -6.78 -13.68
N ALA A 104 16.73 -8.11 -13.73
CA ALA A 104 16.26 -8.88 -14.89
C ALA A 104 16.96 -8.45 -16.20
N GLY A 105 18.27 -8.20 -16.13
CA GLY A 105 19.11 -7.79 -17.28
C GLY A 105 18.93 -6.33 -17.74
N LYS A 106 18.16 -5.51 -17.01
CA LYS A 106 17.95 -4.09 -17.33
C LYS A 106 18.53 -3.20 -16.23
N PRO A 107 19.09 -2.02 -16.58
CA PRO A 107 19.61 -1.09 -15.58
C PRO A 107 18.47 -0.47 -14.75
N VAL A 108 18.75 -0.26 -13.45
CA VAL A 108 17.92 0.50 -12.51
C VAL A 108 18.82 1.54 -11.85
N ASP A 109 18.52 2.82 -12.03
CA ASP A 109 19.32 3.92 -11.52
C ASP A 109 18.66 4.53 -10.26
N LEU A 110 19.27 4.26 -9.10
CA LEU A 110 18.88 4.86 -7.82
C LEU A 110 19.65 6.15 -7.51
N SER A 111 20.59 6.59 -8.36
CA SER A 111 21.42 7.76 -8.11
C SER A 111 20.69 9.08 -8.42
N GLN A 112 19.70 9.04 -9.31
CA GLN A 112 18.89 10.21 -9.65
C GLN A 112 17.76 10.40 -8.62
N PRO A 113 17.26 11.64 -8.43
CA PRO A 113 16.08 11.87 -7.62
C PRO A 113 14.91 10.99 -8.10
N PHE A 114 14.21 10.36 -7.15
CA PHE A 114 13.04 9.55 -7.48
C PHE A 114 11.96 10.45 -8.06
N GLU A 115 11.36 10.04 -9.17
CA GLU A 115 10.32 10.81 -9.81
C GLU A 115 9.07 10.86 -8.92
N ARG A 116 8.35 11.99 -8.94
CA ARG A 116 7.10 12.19 -8.20
C ARG A 116 6.01 12.61 -9.16
N LEU A 117 5.01 11.77 -9.31
CA LEU A 117 3.88 11.98 -10.22
C LEU A 117 2.57 11.71 -9.48
N THR A 118 1.55 12.46 -9.81
CA THR A 118 0.18 12.06 -9.48
C THR A 118 -0.27 10.91 -10.38
N ILE A 119 -1.33 10.18 -10.00
CA ILE A 119 -1.92 9.12 -10.84
C ILE A 119 -2.26 9.68 -12.23
N VAL A 120 -2.86 10.88 -12.28
CA VAL A 120 -3.26 11.52 -13.54
C VAL A 120 -2.05 11.89 -14.41
N GLU A 121 -1.00 12.44 -13.81
CA GLU A 121 0.25 12.77 -14.52
C GLU A 121 0.94 11.51 -15.04
N ALA A 122 0.97 10.43 -14.25
CA ALA A 122 1.53 9.16 -14.67
C ALA A 122 0.76 8.56 -15.87
N ILE A 123 -0.57 8.58 -15.83
CA ILE A 123 -1.40 8.15 -16.96
C ILE A 123 -1.08 8.97 -18.21
N ARG A 124 -1.04 10.30 -18.11
CA ARG A 124 -0.72 11.19 -19.24
C ARG A 124 0.67 10.94 -19.81
N LYS A 125 1.64 10.68 -18.95
CA LYS A 125 3.04 10.46 -19.34
C LYS A 125 3.26 9.11 -20.04
N TYR A 126 2.63 8.07 -19.55
CA TYR A 126 2.92 6.68 -19.96
C TYR A 126 1.89 6.08 -20.92
N THR A 127 0.80 6.81 -21.22
CA THR A 127 -0.25 6.37 -22.13
C THR A 127 -0.65 7.46 -23.13
N GLU A 128 -1.48 7.10 -24.09
CA GLU A 128 -2.03 8.05 -25.07
C GLU A 128 -3.37 8.68 -24.60
N ALA A 129 -3.71 8.54 -23.32
CA ALA A 129 -5.00 9.03 -22.80
C ALA A 129 -5.14 10.57 -22.92
N GLY A 130 -4.05 11.32 -22.74
CA GLY A 130 -4.08 12.78 -22.77
C GLY A 130 -5.11 13.35 -21.80
N ASP A 131 -5.98 14.26 -22.28
CA ASP A 131 -7.05 14.84 -21.46
C ASP A 131 -8.24 13.91 -21.24
N ASN A 132 -8.35 12.82 -22.00
CA ASN A 132 -9.38 11.80 -21.79
C ASN A 132 -9.25 11.09 -20.43
N VAL A 133 -8.14 11.26 -19.73
CA VAL A 133 -8.00 10.78 -18.35
C VAL A 133 -9.08 11.34 -17.40
N ASN A 134 -9.68 12.47 -17.75
CA ASN A 134 -10.77 13.09 -16.99
C ASN A 134 -12.19 12.74 -17.52
N ASP A 135 -12.30 11.83 -18.48
CA ASP A 135 -13.56 11.36 -19.05
C ASP A 135 -13.87 9.94 -18.59
N ALA A 136 -14.83 9.80 -17.66
CA ALA A 136 -15.25 8.50 -17.13
C ALA A 136 -15.77 7.55 -18.22
N THR A 137 -16.46 8.08 -19.26
CA THR A 137 -16.96 7.27 -20.37
C THR A 137 -15.81 6.73 -21.20
N TRP A 138 -14.83 7.57 -21.49
CA TRP A 138 -13.64 7.14 -22.23
C TRP A 138 -12.85 6.09 -21.45
N LEU A 139 -12.59 6.32 -20.16
CA LEU A 139 -11.87 5.37 -19.29
C LEU A 139 -12.60 4.02 -19.21
N THR A 140 -13.91 4.03 -19.00
CA THR A 140 -14.72 2.81 -18.98
C THR A 140 -14.59 2.02 -20.29
N ASN A 141 -14.65 2.71 -21.43
CA ASN A 141 -14.50 2.06 -22.74
C ASN A 141 -13.08 1.55 -22.98
N ALA A 142 -12.05 2.29 -22.51
CA ALA A 142 -10.66 1.88 -22.60
C ALA A 142 -10.39 0.62 -21.75
N LEU A 143 -10.89 0.57 -20.52
CA LEU A 143 -10.78 -0.59 -19.63
C LEU A 143 -11.49 -1.83 -20.21
N ARG A 144 -12.67 -1.66 -20.80
CA ARG A 144 -13.35 -2.76 -21.52
C ARG A 144 -12.53 -3.28 -22.70
N LYS A 145 -11.84 -2.42 -23.45
CA LYS A 145 -10.93 -2.83 -24.53
C LYS A 145 -9.71 -3.59 -24.04
N LEU A 146 -9.26 -3.33 -22.80
CA LEU A 146 -8.21 -4.09 -22.12
C LEU A 146 -8.71 -5.46 -21.61
N GLY A 147 -10.00 -5.75 -21.73
CA GLY A 147 -10.57 -7.03 -21.34
C GLY A 147 -11.21 -7.06 -19.95
N LEU A 148 -11.31 -5.91 -19.27
CA LEU A 148 -11.95 -5.86 -17.95
C LEU A 148 -13.47 -5.99 -18.08
N SER A 149 -14.05 -6.91 -17.31
CA SER A 149 -15.48 -7.19 -17.34
C SER A 149 -16.25 -6.32 -16.34
N GLU A 150 -17.49 -5.98 -16.68
CA GLU A 150 -18.41 -5.28 -15.79
C GLU A 150 -18.70 -6.08 -14.51
N GLU A 151 -18.88 -7.40 -14.67
CA GLU A 151 -19.21 -8.30 -13.57
C GLU A 151 -18.15 -8.29 -12.46
N LYS A 152 -16.87 -8.33 -12.85
CA LYS A 152 -15.75 -8.39 -11.90
C LYS A 152 -15.34 -7.00 -11.41
N HIS A 153 -15.33 -5.99 -12.30
CA HIS A 153 -14.68 -4.71 -12.00
C HIS A 153 -15.67 -3.57 -11.77
N ARG A 154 -17.00 -3.80 -11.95
CA ARG A 154 -18.08 -2.81 -11.69
C ARG A 154 -17.80 -1.46 -12.34
N LEU A 155 -17.33 -1.47 -13.59
CA LEU A 155 -16.84 -0.28 -14.28
C LEU A 155 -17.86 0.86 -14.38
N SER A 156 -19.16 0.53 -14.56
CA SER A 156 -20.23 1.51 -14.71
C SER A 156 -20.62 2.23 -13.41
N THR A 157 -20.25 1.69 -12.27
CA THR A 157 -20.58 2.24 -10.94
C THR A 157 -19.38 2.86 -10.22
N ARG A 158 -18.18 2.78 -10.82
CA ARG A 158 -16.98 3.41 -10.25
C ARG A 158 -17.03 4.92 -10.43
N THR A 159 -16.45 5.62 -9.47
CA THR A 159 -16.17 7.05 -9.60
C THR A 159 -15.12 7.30 -10.69
N LEU A 160 -14.97 8.53 -11.14
CA LEU A 160 -13.90 8.92 -12.06
C LEU A 160 -12.52 8.55 -11.47
N ALA A 161 -12.31 8.85 -10.20
CA ALA A 161 -11.07 8.53 -9.49
C ALA A 161 -10.81 7.02 -9.44
N GLY A 162 -11.81 6.21 -9.13
CA GLY A 162 -11.71 4.75 -9.15
C GLY A 162 -11.41 4.17 -10.53
N LEU A 163 -11.93 4.79 -11.61
CA LEU A 163 -11.58 4.41 -12.99
C LEU A 163 -10.14 4.82 -13.35
N GLN A 164 -9.67 5.97 -12.88
CA GLN A 164 -8.29 6.43 -13.07
C GLN A 164 -7.29 5.48 -12.40
N VAL A 165 -7.55 5.07 -11.15
CA VAL A 165 -6.73 4.09 -10.44
C VAL A 165 -6.65 2.79 -11.23
N LEU A 166 -7.80 2.22 -11.59
CA LEU A 166 -7.84 0.96 -12.32
C LEU A 166 -7.13 1.06 -13.69
N TYR A 167 -7.29 2.19 -14.38
CA TYR A 167 -6.59 2.42 -15.65
C TYR A 167 -5.08 2.57 -15.47
N PHE A 168 -4.64 3.20 -14.37
CA PHE A 168 -3.24 3.28 -13.98
C PHE A 168 -2.65 1.89 -13.71
N GLU A 169 -3.29 1.08 -12.88
CA GLU A 169 -2.87 -0.28 -12.56
C GLU A 169 -2.68 -1.13 -13.81
N GLU A 170 -3.64 -1.07 -14.74
CA GLU A 170 -3.64 -1.90 -15.95
C GLU A 170 -2.69 -1.39 -17.06
N THR A 171 -2.30 -0.11 -17.06
CA THR A 171 -1.58 0.45 -18.21
C THR A 171 -0.25 1.13 -17.89
N VAL A 172 -0.03 1.53 -16.66
CA VAL A 172 1.12 2.35 -16.26
C VAL A 172 2.06 1.61 -15.31
N GLU A 173 1.53 0.90 -14.31
CA GLU A 173 2.32 0.29 -13.22
C GLU A 173 3.55 -0.47 -13.74
N GLU A 174 3.39 -1.38 -14.69
CA GLU A 174 4.49 -2.18 -15.24
C GLU A 174 5.54 -1.36 -16.01
N LYS A 175 5.22 -0.10 -16.39
CA LYS A 175 6.14 0.80 -17.10
C LYS A 175 7.02 1.63 -16.16
N LEU A 176 6.71 1.67 -14.86
CA LEU A 176 7.46 2.40 -13.85
C LEU A 176 8.76 1.65 -13.51
N TRP A 177 9.74 1.72 -14.40
CA TRP A 177 10.97 0.95 -14.26
C TRP A 177 11.95 1.57 -13.26
N ASN A 178 12.23 2.86 -13.39
CA ASN A 178 13.03 3.61 -12.42
C ASN A 178 12.18 4.05 -11.23
N PRO A 179 12.80 4.32 -10.07
CA PRO A 179 12.06 4.69 -8.86
C PRO A 179 11.13 5.86 -9.09
N THR A 180 9.85 5.67 -8.83
CA THR A 180 8.81 6.67 -9.03
C THR A 180 7.81 6.62 -7.87
N PHE A 181 7.58 7.73 -7.22
CA PHE A 181 6.48 7.91 -6.28
C PHE A 181 5.22 8.30 -7.05
N ILE A 182 4.15 7.55 -6.83
CA ILE A 182 2.81 7.87 -7.35
C ILE A 182 1.98 8.44 -6.20
N MET A 183 1.51 9.65 -6.36
CA MET A 183 0.85 10.45 -5.32
C MET A 183 -0.63 10.66 -5.62
N GLU A 184 -1.34 11.23 -4.63
CA GLU A 184 -2.73 11.67 -4.77
C GLU A 184 -3.70 10.52 -5.05
N HIS A 185 -3.58 9.47 -4.24
CA HIS A 185 -4.54 8.38 -4.25
C HIS A 185 -5.91 8.88 -3.76
N PRO A 186 -7.01 8.41 -4.38
CA PRO A 186 -8.36 8.80 -3.98
C PRO A 186 -8.66 8.49 -2.51
N THR A 187 -9.41 9.38 -1.86
CA THR A 187 -9.83 9.23 -0.46
C THR A 187 -10.70 7.97 -0.26
N GLU A 188 -11.50 7.60 -1.25
CA GLU A 188 -12.39 6.43 -1.19
C GLU A 188 -11.64 5.08 -1.05
N ILE A 189 -10.39 5.01 -1.51
CA ILE A 189 -9.55 3.80 -1.42
C ILE A 189 -8.40 3.96 -0.39
N SER A 190 -8.40 5.01 0.40
CA SER A 190 -7.34 5.34 1.35
C SER A 190 -7.91 5.64 2.75
N PRO A 191 -8.55 4.66 3.41
CA PRO A 191 -9.36 4.91 4.61
C PRO A 191 -8.57 5.36 5.84
N LEU A 192 -7.25 5.16 5.87
CA LEU A 192 -6.37 5.51 6.99
C LEU A 192 -5.48 6.73 6.70
N ALA A 193 -5.51 7.24 5.46
CA ALA A 193 -4.73 8.38 5.06
C ALA A 193 -5.49 9.70 5.21
N ARG A 194 -4.78 10.76 5.61
CA ARG A 194 -5.33 12.11 5.69
C ARG A 194 -5.73 12.59 4.29
N ALA A 195 -6.94 13.16 4.16
CA ALA A 195 -7.34 13.88 2.96
C ALA A 195 -6.50 15.16 2.81
N ASN A 196 -6.25 15.56 1.57
CA ASN A 196 -5.61 16.85 1.30
C ASN A 196 -6.57 18.00 1.65
N ASP A 197 -6.07 19.00 2.35
CA ASP A 197 -6.90 20.10 2.86
C ASP A 197 -7.51 20.97 1.75
N GLU A 198 -6.84 21.10 0.59
CA GLU A 198 -7.33 21.87 -0.55
C GLU A 198 -8.16 21.04 -1.53
N ARG A 199 -7.87 19.74 -1.61
CA ARG A 199 -8.50 18.77 -2.52
C ARG A 199 -8.90 17.51 -1.76
N PRO A 200 -10.00 17.54 -1.00
CA PRO A 200 -10.40 16.46 -0.11
C PRO A 200 -10.79 15.15 -0.82
N GLU A 201 -10.93 15.17 -2.14
CA GLU A 201 -11.13 13.97 -2.97
C GLU A 201 -9.88 13.09 -3.10
N VAL A 202 -8.69 13.63 -2.80
CA VAL A 202 -7.42 12.92 -2.78
C VAL A 202 -6.77 12.96 -1.41
N THR A 203 -5.89 12.00 -1.15
CA THR A 203 -5.14 11.90 0.10
C THR A 203 -3.68 12.31 -0.05
N GLU A 204 -3.07 12.68 1.06
CA GLU A 204 -1.63 12.86 1.21
C GLU A 204 -0.93 11.49 1.30
N ARG A 205 -1.02 10.69 0.23
CA ARG A 205 -0.53 9.32 0.12
C ARG A 205 0.35 9.18 -1.11
N PHE A 206 1.36 8.34 -0.99
CA PHE A 206 2.18 7.88 -2.10
C PHE A 206 2.37 6.36 -2.08
N GLU A 207 2.61 5.81 -3.24
CA GLU A 207 3.17 4.48 -3.43
C GLU A 207 4.49 4.60 -4.20
N LEU A 208 5.52 3.88 -3.76
CA LEU A 208 6.82 3.83 -4.45
C LEU A 208 6.86 2.62 -5.36
N TYR A 209 7.07 2.88 -6.64
CA TYR A 209 7.28 1.86 -7.67
C TYR A 209 8.73 1.80 -8.13
N ILE A 210 9.27 0.59 -8.27
CA ILE A 210 10.57 0.30 -8.87
C ILE A 210 10.43 -0.99 -9.68
N THR A 211 10.93 -1.03 -10.89
CA THR A 211 10.85 -2.21 -11.80
C THR A 211 9.42 -2.71 -12.05
N GLY A 212 8.46 -1.77 -12.13
CA GLY A 212 7.05 -2.08 -12.34
C GLY A 212 6.38 -2.80 -11.16
N ARG A 213 6.84 -2.52 -9.93
CA ARG A 213 6.32 -3.13 -8.69
C ARG A 213 6.28 -2.11 -7.58
N GLU A 214 5.26 -2.16 -6.75
CA GLU A 214 5.18 -1.41 -5.51
C GLU A 214 6.24 -1.91 -4.51
N PHE A 215 7.04 -1.00 -3.97
CA PHE A 215 8.07 -1.24 -2.95
C PHE A 215 7.69 -0.69 -1.60
N GLY A 216 6.88 0.34 -1.57
CA GLY A 216 6.45 0.98 -0.33
C GLY A 216 5.20 1.82 -0.55
N ASN A 217 4.49 2.05 0.54
CA ASN A 217 3.28 2.85 0.61
C ASN A 217 3.36 3.69 1.89
N GLY A 218 3.11 4.98 1.78
CA GLY A 218 3.17 5.89 2.91
C GLY A 218 2.24 7.07 2.75
N PHE A 219 1.85 7.65 3.89
CA PHE A 219 0.91 8.76 3.91
C PHE A 219 1.02 9.60 5.18
N SER A 220 0.52 10.83 5.10
CA SER A 220 0.15 11.57 6.31
C SER A 220 -1.03 10.85 6.94
N GLU A 221 -0.90 10.50 8.21
CA GLU A 221 -1.89 9.69 8.92
C GLU A 221 -3.17 10.48 9.19
N LEU A 222 -4.31 9.84 8.99
CA LEU A 222 -5.58 10.38 9.48
C LEU A 222 -5.56 10.32 11.00
N ASN A 223 -5.61 11.48 11.65
CA ASN A 223 -5.57 11.61 13.11
C ASN A 223 -6.84 12.21 13.70
N ASP A 224 -7.85 12.50 12.88
CA ASP A 224 -9.18 12.92 13.32
C ASP A 224 -10.04 11.68 13.61
N ALA A 225 -10.47 11.53 14.87
CA ALA A 225 -11.26 10.37 15.31
C ALA A 225 -12.66 10.33 14.67
N GLU A 226 -13.29 11.50 14.43
CA GLU A 226 -14.62 11.56 13.84
C GLU A 226 -14.58 11.21 12.34
N ASP A 227 -13.60 11.74 11.60
CA ASP A 227 -13.38 11.36 10.19
C ASP A 227 -13.01 9.87 10.07
N GLN A 228 -12.14 9.36 10.95
CA GLN A 228 -11.78 7.93 10.96
C GLN A 228 -12.99 7.03 11.20
N ALA A 229 -13.85 7.41 12.14
CA ALA A 229 -15.10 6.69 12.41
C ALA A 229 -16.04 6.72 11.18
N ALA A 230 -16.16 7.86 10.52
CA ALA A 230 -16.95 8.00 9.30
C ALA A 230 -16.43 7.10 8.17
N ARG A 231 -15.10 7.04 7.97
CA ARG A 231 -14.50 6.19 6.96
C ARG A 231 -14.64 4.71 7.24
N PHE A 232 -14.48 4.28 8.50
CA PHE A 232 -14.76 2.89 8.87
C PHE A 232 -16.23 2.51 8.64
N ASN A 233 -17.18 3.40 8.95
CA ASN A 233 -18.60 3.15 8.64
C ASN A 233 -18.85 3.01 7.13
N ALA A 234 -18.20 3.83 6.30
CA ALA A 234 -18.28 3.73 4.85
C ALA A 234 -17.71 2.38 4.34
N GLN A 235 -16.59 1.93 4.90
CA GLN A 235 -16.00 0.62 4.60
C GLN A 235 -16.95 -0.52 4.97
N VAL A 236 -17.57 -0.49 6.16
CA VAL A 236 -18.57 -1.49 6.57
C VAL A 236 -19.75 -1.52 5.60
N ALA A 237 -20.27 -0.36 5.17
CA ALA A 237 -21.34 -0.29 4.19
C ALA A 237 -20.94 -0.88 2.82
N ASN A 238 -19.71 -0.65 2.36
CA ASN A 238 -19.18 -1.24 1.13
C ASN A 238 -19.08 -2.77 1.26
N LYS A 239 -18.67 -3.27 2.42
CA LYS A 239 -18.60 -4.69 2.72
C LYS A 239 -19.97 -5.37 2.67
N ASP A 240 -20.98 -4.74 3.28
CA ASP A 240 -22.38 -5.23 3.24
C ASP A 240 -22.92 -5.22 1.80
N ALA A 241 -22.40 -4.34 0.94
CA ALA A 241 -22.71 -4.29 -0.50
C ALA A 241 -21.87 -5.30 -1.33
N GLY A 242 -21.05 -6.14 -0.69
CA GLY A 242 -20.29 -7.21 -1.34
C GLY A 242 -18.87 -6.82 -1.77
N ASP A 243 -18.30 -5.81 -1.13
CA ASP A 243 -16.86 -5.52 -1.22
C ASP A 243 -16.11 -6.32 -0.15
N ASP A 244 -15.55 -7.42 -0.56
CA ASP A 244 -14.85 -8.35 0.33
C ASP A 244 -13.52 -7.77 0.88
N GLU A 245 -12.99 -6.72 0.25
CA GLU A 245 -11.72 -6.07 0.66
C GLU A 245 -11.94 -4.94 1.67
N ALA A 246 -13.19 -4.56 1.92
CA ALA A 246 -13.53 -3.48 2.84
C ALA A 246 -13.25 -3.84 4.31
N MET A 247 -12.80 -2.83 5.06
CA MET A 247 -12.39 -2.96 6.46
C MET A 247 -13.58 -3.10 7.41
N TYR A 248 -13.32 -3.66 8.60
CA TYR A 248 -14.24 -3.61 9.73
C TYR A 248 -14.04 -2.34 10.56
N TYR A 249 -15.03 -2.01 11.38
CA TYR A 249 -14.94 -0.91 12.33
C TYR A 249 -14.08 -1.31 13.56
N ASP A 250 -12.92 -0.67 13.74
CA ASP A 250 -12.06 -0.86 14.93
C ASP A 250 -12.39 0.20 15.99
N HIS A 251 -13.28 -0.14 16.94
CA HIS A 251 -13.68 0.74 18.05
C HIS A 251 -12.52 1.12 18.96
N ASP A 252 -11.57 0.21 19.17
CA ASP A 252 -10.42 0.46 20.04
C ASP A 252 -9.42 1.43 19.41
N PHE A 253 -9.27 1.37 18.09
CA PHE A 253 -8.43 2.33 17.38
C PHE A 253 -9.07 3.73 17.36
N VAL A 254 -10.37 3.85 17.05
CA VAL A 254 -11.07 5.14 17.10
C VAL A 254 -10.96 5.75 18.50
N ARG A 255 -11.21 4.96 19.55
CA ARG A 255 -11.03 5.40 20.94
C ARG A 255 -9.59 5.85 21.24
N ALA A 256 -8.57 5.19 20.67
CA ALA A 256 -7.21 5.63 20.81
C ALA A 256 -6.98 7.02 20.17
N LEU A 257 -7.53 7.26 18.97
CA LEU A 257 -7.46 8.57 18.32
C LEU A 257 -8.14 9.68 19.12
N GLU A 258 -9.21 9.39 19.88
CA GLU A 258 -9.88 10.35 20.77
C GLU A 258 -8.96 10.88 21.88
N TYR A 259 -7.91 10.14 22.26
CA TYR A 259 -6.88 10.63 23.18
C TYR A 259 -5.93 11.64 22.53
N GLY A 260 -5.93 11.71 21.22
CA GLY A 260 -5.12 12.62 20.41
C GLY A 260 -3.85 11.97 19.85
N MET A 261 -3.79 11.82 18.54
CA MET A 261 -2.58 11.47 17.82
C MET A 261 -1.99 12.76 17.20
N PRO A 262 -0.70 13.10 17.41
CA PRO A 262 -0.10 14.24 16.73
C PRO A 262 -0.14 14.02 15.21
N PRO A 263 -0.02 15.08 14.40
CA PRO A 263 0.26 14.91 12.97
C PRO A 263 1.41 13.93 12.80
N THR A 264 1.22 12.91 11.99
CA THR A 264 2.15 11.78 11.92
C THR A 264 2.25 11.32 10.47
N GLY A 265 3.46 11.02 10.03
CA GLY A 265 3.69 10.29 8.78
C GLY A 265 4.01 8.84 9.06
N GLY A 266 3.43 7.92 8.28
CA GLY A 266 3.69 6.49 8.35
C GLY A 266 4.00 5.88 6.98
N CYS A 267 4.91 4.91 6.95
CA CYS A 267 5.31 4.25 5.71
C CYS A 267 5.63 2.77 5.94
N GLY A 268 5.13 1.93 5.05
CA GLY A 268 5.47 0.52 4.92
C GLY A 268 6.41 0.27 3.74
N VAL A 269 7.44 -0.53 3.93
CA VAL A 269 8.40 -0.95 2.88
C VAL A 269 8.48 -2.47 2.85
N GLY A 270 8.27 -3.05 1.67
CA GLY A 270 8.39 -4.50 1.45
C GLY A 270 9.85 -4.95 1.44
N ILE A 271 10.31 -5.56 2.52
CA ILE A 271 11.71 -6.01 2.67
C ILE A 271 12.05 -7.10 1.67
N ASP A 272 11.17 -8.07 1.45
CA ASP A 272 11.42 -9.15 0.49
C ASP A 272 11.54 -8.58 -0.95
N ARG A 273 10.73 -7.60 -1.33
CA ARG A 273 10.84 -6.92 -2.63
C ARG A 273 12.15 -6.13 -2.75
N LEU A 274 12.58 -5.44 -1.68
CA LEU A 274 13.88 -4.78 -1.65
C LEU A 274 15.02 -5.79 -1.82
N MET A 275 14.96 -6.92 -1.13
CA MET A 275 15.93 -8.01 -1.30
C MET A 275 15.97 -8.55 -2.73
N MET A 276 14.80 -8.74 -3.37
CA MET A 276 14.74 -9.14 -4.78
C MET A 276 15.48 -8.17 -5.69
N LEU A 277 15.29 -6.86 -5.50
CA LEU A 277 15.99 -5.81 -6.26
C LEU A 277 17.51 -5.86 -6.06
N LEU A 278 17.95 -5.92 -4.79
CA LEU A 278 19.37 -5.87 -4.42
C LEU A 278 20.15 -7.13 -4.83
N THR A 279 19.48 -8.26 -5.00
CA THR A 279 20.08 -9.56 -5.35
C THR A 279 19.80 -10.02 -6.78
N ASP A 280 19.12 -9.17 -7.59
CA ASP A 280 18.65 -9.52 -8.94
C ASP A 280 17.81 -10.83 -8.96
N SER A 281 16.96 -11.02 -7.95
CA SER A 281 16.13 -12.21 -7.84
C SER A 281 14.76 -12.00 -8.48
N ALA A 282 14.40 -12.85 -9.43
CA ALA A 282 13.17 -12.70 -10.20
C ALA A 282 11.90 -13.06 -9.41
N SER A 283 12.02 -13.91 -8.40
CA SER A 283 10.91 -14.43 -7.60
C SER A 283 11.11 -14.17 -6.11
N ILE A 284 10.04 -13.81 -5.42
CA ILE A 284 10.02 -13.67 -3.95
C ILE A 284 10.44 -14.97 -3.22
N ARG A 285 10.26 -16.11 -3.87
CA ARG A 285 10.67 -17.43 -3.34
C ARG A 285 12.18 -17.57 -3.25
N ASP A 286 12.94 -16.82 -4.04
CA ASP A 286 14.40 -16.88 -4.06
C ASP A 286 15.03 -16.11 -2.88
N VAL A 287 14.25 -15.23 -2.23
CA VAL A 287 14.70 -14.41 -1.10
C VAL A 287 14.05 -14.79 0.24
N ILE A 288 13.11 -15.73 0.23
CA ILE A 288 12.48 -16.29 1.43
C ILE A 288 13.03 -17.70 1.65
N LEU A 289 13.56 -17.98 2.87
CA LEU A 289 14.19 -19.29 3.17
C LEU A 289 13.21 -20.46 3.05
N PHE A 290 11.95 -20.28 3.46
CA PHE A 290 10.92 -21.33 3.43
C PHE A 290 9.63 -20.75 2.80
N PRO A 291 9.60 -20.56 1.47
CA PRO A 291 8.42 -20.01 0.82
C PRO A 291 7.26 -21.02 0.83
N ALA A 292 6.03 -20.49 0.79
CA ALA A 292 4.85 -21.34 0.65
C ALA A 292 4.84 -22.00 -0.75
N LEU A 293 4.74 -23.32 -0.78
CA LEU A 293 4.70 -24.11 -1.99
C LEU A 293 3.39 -24.93 -2.04
N ARG A 294 2.93 -25.24 -3.24
CA ARG A 294 1.86 -26.24 -3.41
C ARG A 294 2.41 -27.60 -3.00
N ARG A 295 1.56 -28.39 -2.31
CA ARG A 295 1.91 -29.78 -2.02
C ARG A 295 2.10 -30.55 -3.33
N GLU A 296 3.14 -31.35 -3.42
CA GLU A 296 3.26 -32.37 -4.45
C GLU A 296 2.14 -33.39 -4.21
N VAL A 297 1.32 -33.65 -5.23
CA VAL A 297 0.20 -34.62 -5.17
C VAL A 297 0.70 -35.94 -5.70
#